data_1825cc46c6e2822a542ce41e662909a0
#
_entry.id   1825cc46c6e2822a542ce41e662909a0
#
_cell.length_a   1.000
_cell.length_b   1.000
_cell.length_c   1.000
_cell.angle_alpha   90.00
_cell.angle_beta   90.00
_cell.angle_gamma   90.00
#
_symmetry.space_group_name_H-M   'P 1'
#
loop_
_entity.id
_entity.type
_entity.pdbx_description
1 polymer ?
#
loop_
_entity_poly.entity_id
_entity_poly.type
_entity_poly.pdbx_seq_one_letter_code
_entity_poly.pdbx_strand_id
1 'polypeptide(L)'
;MATKNFLETGRKKLVDKINSNLKCYRCAECDGFGCPNMIPGLGGVMDGKNFQLNVQGWAKLFSLAQNHGDDKKILQIQVSPEKLRCGPVTGAVENIGYQNEEDFYFPYLSNANKSGFGLCVGDGCPDEKLAFGLKAIQKIECRPKSVAFFLKPYPQKKLLERVDFVQANADFIGIDIDSFNIATMRNLVNLEKKSAENLLEIKNHTDKKFVIKGVFTSEDIELVRKVKPDVVYISNHGGRVETRVGSTAEFLYENAKILKENCSEIWVDGGIRTKKDIQTALFYGADQVILARPLIRATFDNVYQEFVKKIIF
;
A
#
# COMPACT_ATOMS: atom_id res chain seq x y z
N MET A 1 -2.05 -12.75 25.61
CA MET A 1 -0.62 -13.02 25.92
C MET A 1 0.25 -13.10 24.66
N ALA A 2 -0.17 -13.74 23.57
CA ALA A 2 0.61 -13.82 22.31
C ALA A 2 0.94 -12.45 21.68
N THR A 3 0.02 -11.51 21.69
CA THR A 3 0.18 -10.16 21.10
C THR A 3 1.27 -9.34 21.78
N LYS A 4 1.40 -9.43 23.12
CA LYS A 4 2.39 -8.65 23.88
C LYS A 4 3.82 -9.12 23.62
N ASN A 5 4.05 -10.43 23.58
CA ASN A 5 5.36 -11.01 23.21
C ASN A 5 5.79 -10.69 21.78
N PHE A 6 4.84 -10.57 20.87
CA PHE A 6 5.05 -10.25 19.47
C PHE A 6 5.54 -8.79 19.29
N LEU A 7 4.91 -7.84 19.99
CA LEU A 7 5.29 -6.43 19.97
C LEU A 7 6.69 -6.20 20.57
N GLU A 8 7.02 -6.89 21.66
CA GLU A 8 8.35 -6.84 22.28
C GLU A 8 9.45 -7.40 21.36
N THR A 9 9.15 -8.49 20.67
CA THR A 9 10.10 -9.07 19.69
C THR A 9 10.35 -8.16 18.50
N GLY A 10 9.32 -7.49 17.99
CA GLY A 10 9.44 -6.50 16.91
C GLY A 10 10.30 -5.30 17.31
N ARG A 11 10.07 -4.77 18.51
CA ARG A 11 10.87 -3.68 19.09
C ARG A 11 12.33 -4.04 19.26
N LYS A 12 12.60 -5.23 19.82
CA LYS A 12 13.96 -5.70 20.03
C LYS A 12 14.69 -5.79 18.68
N LYS A 13 14.06 -6.38 17.67
CA LYS A 13 14.63 -6.47 16.32
C LYS A 13 14.90 -5.09 15.68
N LEU A 14 14.05 -4.10 15.92
CA LEU A 14 14.26 -2.73 15.45
C LEU A 14 15.47 -2.09 16.12
N VAL A 15 15.52 -2.17 17.45
CA VAL A 15 16.63 -1.62 18.25
C VAL A 15 17.95 -2.28 17.87
N ASP A 16 17.98 -3.59 17.73
CA ASP A 16 19.16 -4.35 17.33
C ASP A 16 19.64 -3.94 15.92
N LYS A 17 18.74 -3.66 15.00
CA LYS A 17 19.08 -3.18 13.63
C LYS A 17 19.54 -1.73 13.59
N ILE A 18 18.92 -0.85 14.33
CA ILE A 18 19.35 0.55 14.46
C ILE A 18 20.77 0.60 15.04
N ASN A 19 21.04 -0.20 16.07
CA ASN A 19 22.33 -0.24 16.73
C ASN A 19 23.44 -0.92 15.90
N SER A 20 23.09 -1.78 14.95
CA SER A 20 24.07 -2.53 14.13
C SER A 20 24.53 -1.78 12.89
N ASN A 21 23.99 -0.60 12.56
CA ASN A 21 24.31 0.15 11.33
C ASN A 21 24.28 -0.70 10.04
N LEU A 22 23.53 -1.79 10.04
CA LEU A 22 23.46 -2.73 8.92
C LEU A 22 22.75 -2.08 7.73
N LYS A 23 23.50 -1.65 6.74
CA LYS A 23 22.98 -1.35 5.40
C LYS A 23 22.46 -2.65 4.77
N CYS A 24 21.27 -2.62 4.21
CA CYS A 24 20.80 -3.69 3.34
C CYS A 24 21.52 -3.56 1.99
N TYR A 25 22.35 -4.52 1.64
CA TYR A 25 23.11 -4.53 0.37
C TYR A 25 22.35 -5.16 -0.80
N ARG A 26 21.06 -5.48 -0.64
CA ARG A 26 20.32 -6.34 -1.58
C ARG A 26 19.60 -5.60 -2.71
N CYS A 27 19.47 -4.27 -2.60
CA CYS A 27 18.80 -3.46 -3.62
C CYS A 27 19.70 -2.28 -3.97
N ALA A 28 20.23 -2.25 -5.18
CA ALA A 28 21.18 -1.23 -5.64
C ALA A 28 20.62 0.21 -5.52
N GLU A 29 19.31 0.38 -5.56
CA GLU A 29 18.64 1.68 -5.52
C GLU A 29 17.87 1.92 -4.20
N CYS A 30 18.12 1.10 -3.17
CA CYS A 30 17.49 1.26 -1.89
C CYS A 30 18.14 2.42 -1.12
N ASP A 31 17.33 3.37 -0.65
CA ASP A 31 17.77 4.44 0.25
C ASP A 31 18.14 3.93 1.66
N GLY A 32 18.05 2.62 1.89
CA GLY A 32 18.25 1.97 3.18
C GLY A 32 17.10 2.16 4.15
N PHE A 33 16.00 2.80 3.72
CA PHE A 33 14.87 3.13 4.55
C PHE A 33 13.56 2.63 3.97
N GLY A 34 12.67 2.29 4.88
CA GLY A 34 11.34 1.88 4.50
C GLY A 34 11.25 0.51 3.84
N CYS A 35 12.29 -0.31 3.91
CA CYS A 35 12.20 -1.71 3.52
C CYS A 35 12.02 -2.62 4.74
N PRO A 36 11.54 -3.86 4.58
CA PRO A 36 11.39 -4.82 5.69
C PRO A 36 12.68 -5.17 6.41
N ASN A 37 13.84 -4.93 5.80
CA ASN A 37 15.13 -5.12 6.46
C ASN A 37 15.45 -4.02 7.48
N MET A 38 14.93 -2.82 7.28
CA MET A 38 15.13 -1.67 8.16
C MET A 38 13.94 -1.47 9.08
N ILE A 39 12.74 -1.77 8.60
CA ILE A 39 11.51 -1.78 9.39
C ILE A 39 11.23 -3.25 9.67
N PRO A 40 11.34 -3.73 10.90
CA PRO A 40 11.10 -5.13 11.22
C PRO A 40 9.64 -5.45 10.99
N GLY A 41 9.32 -5.87 9.78
CA GLY A 41 8.04 -6.48 9.47
C GLY A 41 8.09 -7.93 9.93
N LEU A 42 7.12 -8.33 10.70
CA LEU A 42 6.91 -9.74 10.97
C LEU A 42 6.32 -10.40 9.71
N GLY A 43 6.92 -11.40 9.22
CA GLY A 43 6.66 -11.96 7.92
C GLY A 43 7.70 -11.52 6.91
N GLY A 44 8.79 -11.05 7.50
CA GLY A 44 10.04 -10.68 6.93
C GLY A 44 10.24 -11.01 5.48
N VAL A 45 10.14 -10.01 4.67
CA VAL A 45 10.53 -10.09 3.27
C VAL A 45 12.01 -9.73 3.18
N MET A 46 12.77 -10.04 4.24
CA MET A 46 14.20 -9.71 4.29
C MET A 46 14.95 -10.30 3.11
N ASP A 47 14.50 -11.45 2.62
CA ASP A 47 15.05 -12.16 1.47
C ASP A 47 14.05 -12.25 0.30
N GLY A 48 12.91 -11.55 0.41
CA GLY A 48 11.83 -11.67 -0.55
C GLY A 48 12.24 -11.18 -1.94
N LYS A 49 12.21 -12.11 -2.89
CA LYS A 49 12.53 -11.83 -4.28
C LYS A 49 11.64 -10.72 -4.86
N ASN A 50 10.36 -10.73 -4.53
CA ASN A 50 9.40 -9.73 -5.00
C ASN A 50 9.67 -8.33 -4.46
N PHE A 51 10.21 -8.21 -3.24
CA PHE A 51 10.62 -6.92 -2.72
C PHE A 51 11.74 -6.31 -3.57
N GLN A 52 12.78 -7.10 -3.88
CA GLN A 52 13.90 -6.66 -4.72
C GLN A 52 13.43 -6.33 -6.14
N LEU A 53 12.56 -7.15 -6.71
CA LEU A 53 11.98 -6.93 -8.02
C LEU A 53 11.11 -5.66 -8.07
N ASN A 54 10.35 -5.37 -7.01
CA ASN A 54 9.58 -4.14 -6.90
C ASN A 54 10.47 -2.89 -6.94
N VAL A 55 11.57 -2.88 -6.18
CA VAL A 55 12.51 -1.73 -6.14
C VAL A 55 13.17 -1.52 -7.51
N GLN A 56 13.52 -2.60 -8.21
CA GLN A 56 14.20 -2.54 -9.51
C GLN A 56 13.23 -2.35 -10.68
N GLY A 57 11.97 -2.71 -10.52
CA GLY A 57 11.00 -2.83 -11.61
C GLY A 57 10.77 -1.51 -12.36
N TRP A 58 10.66 -0.40 -11.64
CA TRP A 58 10.41 0.91 -12.24
C TRP A 58 11.58 1.39 -13.08
N ALA A 59 12.82 1.21 -12.61
CA ALA A 59 14.02 1.53 -13.38
C ALA A 59 14.12 0.66 -14.65
N LYS A 60 13.76 -0.62 -14.57
CA LYS A 60 13.71 -1.52 -15.73
C LYS A 60 12.68 -1.07 -16.77
N LEU A 61 11.46 -0.69 -16.33
CA LEU A 61 10.45 -0.15 -17.22
C LEU A 61 10.87 1.18 -17.85
N PHE A 62 11.50 2.07 -17.10
CA PHE A 62 12.04 3.30 -17.66
C PHE A 62 13.10 3.02 -18.72
N SER A 63 14.03 2.07 -18.48
CA SER A 63 15.03 1.66 -19.46
C SER A 63 14.39 1.03 -20.71
N LEU A 64 13.31 0.28 -20.55
CA LEU A 64 12.53 -0.24 -21.68
C LEU A 64 11.96 0.91 -22.52
N ALA A 65 11.38 1.93 -21.88
CA ALA A 65 10.87 3.12 -22.56
C ALA A 65 11.98 3.89 -23.30
N GLN A 66 13.20 3.98 -22.73
CA GLN A 66 14.35 4.58 -23.39
C GLN A 66 14.69 3.85 -24.69
N ASN A 67 14.67 2.53 -24.68
CA ASN A 67 14.94 1.72 -25.88
C ASN A 67 13.89 1.95 -26.98
N HIS A 68 12.68 2.37 -26.62
CA HIS A 68 11.58 2.70 -27.53
C HIS A 68 11.50 4.22 -27.87
N GLY A 69 12.35 5.05 -27.26
CA GLY A 69 12.36 6.50 -27.47
C GLY A 69 11.23 7.25 -26.72
N ASP A 70 10.62 6.62 -25.71
CA ASP A 70 9.51 7.18 -24.94
C ASP A 70 9.94 7.86 -23.62
N ASP A 71 11.22 7.80 -23.27
CA ASP A 71 11.77 8.36 -22.03
C ASP A 71 11.45 9.85 -21.84
N LYS A 72 11.56 10.63 -22.92
CA LYS A 72 11.21 12.06 -22.89
C LYS A 72 9.74 12.30 -22.57
N LYS A 73 8.84 11.45 -23.10
CA LYS A 73 7.40 11.53 -22.80
C LYS A 73 7.14 11.25 -21.33
N ILE A 74 7.81 10.23 -20.75
CA ILE A 74 7.74 9.91 -19.33
C ILE A 74 8.16 11.12 -18.49
N LEU A 75 9.33 11.69 -18.76
CA LEU A 75 9.89 12.79 -17.99
C LEU A 75 9.08 14.10 -18.09
N GLN A 76 8.24 14.25 -19.11
CA GLN A 76 7.32 15.38 -19.28
C GLN A 76 6.02 15.22 -18.48
N ILE A 77 5.71 14.04 -17.95
CA ILE A 77 4.50 13.84 -17.15
C ILE A 77 4.57 14.69 -15.88
N GLN A 78 3.58 15.55 -15.71
CA GLN A 78 3.44 16.36 -14.49
C GLN A 78 2.91 15.50 -13.36
N VAL A 79 3.66 15.44 -12.27
CA VAL A 79 3.23 14.76 -11.05
C VAL A 79 2.48 15.76 -10.19
N SER A 80 1.17 15.58 -10.07
CA SER A 80 0.33 16.40 -9.20
C SER A 80 -0.04 15.64 -7.91
N PRO A 81 -0.31 16.35 -6.81
CA PRO A 81 -0.69 15.72 -5.54
C PRO A 81 -1.90 14.78 -5.66
N GLU A 82 -2.86 15.09 -6.54
CA GLU A 82 -4.07 14.29 -6.75
C GLU A 82 -3.78 12.91 -7.37
N LYS A 83 -2.62 12.75 -7.98
CA LYS A 83 -2.15 11.46 -8.52
C LYS A 83 -1.47 10.57 -7.48
N LEU A 84 -1.31 11.09 -6.26
CA LEU A 84 -0.58 10.42 -5.19
C LEU A 84 -1.49 10.08 -4.00
N ARG A 85 -1.21 8.96 -3.36
CA ARG A 85 -1.85 8.54 -2.10
C ARG A 85 -0.83 8.06 -1.10
N CYS A 86 -1.11 8.23 0.18
CA CYS A 86 -0.36 7.50 1.20
C CYS A 86 -0.85 6.04 1.27
N GLY A 87 0.06 5.10 1.56
CA GLY A 87 -0.30 3.68 1.63
C GLY A 87 -1.14 3.32 2.86
N PRO A 88 -1.97 2.25 2.80
CA PRO A 88 -2.77 1.79 3.93
C PRO A 88 -1.89 1.03 4.95
N VAL A 89 -1.12 1.76 5.73
CA VAL A 89 -0.13 1.21 6.66
C VAL A 89 -0.73 1.00 8.04
N THR A 90 -0.43 -0.15 8.63
CA THR A 90 -0.71 -0.51 10.03
C THR A 90 0.50 -1.17 10.66
N GLY A 91 0.48 -1.36 11.97
CA GLY A 91 1.59 -1.99 12.66
C GLY A 91 2.71 -1.00 12.99
N ALA A 92 2.33 0.14 13.55
CA ALA A 92 3.27 1.19 13.92
C ALA A 92 4.33 0.68 14.91
N VAL A 93 3.95 -0.16 15.86
CA VAL A 93 4.87 -0.72 16.86
C VAL A 93 5.75 -1.80 16.24
N GLU A 94 5.15 -2.79 15.60
CA GLU A 94 5.87 -3.95 15.08
C GLU A 94 6.61 -3.70 13.76
N ASN A 95 6.15 -2.75 12.93
CA ASN A 95 6.70 -2.51 11.60
C ASN A 95 7.52 -1.21 11.51
N ILE A 96 7.24 -0.21 12.36
CA ILE A 96 7.85 1.12 12.24
C ILE A 96 8.71 1.45 13.46
N GLY A 97 8.36 0.94 14.65
CA GLY A 97 9.11 1.16 15.89
C GLY A 97 8.55 2.25 16.79
N TYR A 98 7.31 2.66 16.59
CA TYR A 98 6.61 3.53 17.53
C TYR A 98 6.41 2.86 18.90
N GLN A 99 6.31 3.67 19.95
CA GLN A 99 6.01 3.18 21.30
C GLN A 99 4.56 2.70 21.40
N ASN A 100 3.63 3.47 20.82
CA ASN A 100 2.21 3.16 20.78
C ASN A 100 1.73 3.14 19.34
N GLU A 101 0.80 2.23 19.05
CA GLU A 101 0.24 2.06 17.71
C GLU A 101 -0.49 3.33 17.24
N GLU A 102 -1.27 3.98 18.13
CA GLU A 102 -2.07 5.16 17.79
C GLU A 102 -1.22 6.38 17.38
N ASP A 103 -0.01 6.52 17.92
CA ASP A 103 0.83 7.72 17.73
C ASP A 103 1.27 7.93 16.26
N PHE A 104 1.20 6.88 15.43
CA PHE A 104 1.59 6.95 14.03
C PHE A 104 0.53 7.54 13.12
N TYR A 105 -0.76 7.21 13.33
CA TYR A 105 -1.80 7.43 12.32
C TYR A 105 -2.04 8.90 12.02
N PHE A 106 -2.20 9.73 13.07
CA PHE A 106 -2.51 11.14 12.87
C PHE A 106 -1.39 11.93 12.17
N PRO A 107 -0.10 11.87 12.59
CA PRO A 107 0.97 12.56 11.86
C PRO A 107 1.13 12.05 10.42
N TYR A 108 1.00 10.75 10.17
CA TYR A 108 1.12 10.17 8.85
C TYR A 108 0.00 10.65 7.90
N LEU A 109 -1.25 10.52 8.32
CA LEU A 109 -2.42 10.92 7.53
C LEU A 109 -2.55 12.44 7.39
N SER A 110 -2.29 13.20 8.46
CA SER A 110 -2.31 14.66 8.43
C SER A 110 -1.26 15.24 7.48
N ASN A 111 -0.04 14.71 7.48
CA ASN A 111 1.00 15.13 6.56
C ASN A 111 0.64 14.85 5.09
N ALA A 112 0.05 13.68 4.82
CA ALA A 112 -0.44 13.34 3.48
C ALA A 112 -1.57 14.29 3.04
N ASN A 113 -2.53 14.58 3.92
CA ASN A 113 -3.61 15.52 3.65
C ASN A 113 -3.10 16.94 3.36
N LYS A 114 -2.18 17.45 4.18
CA LYS A 114 -1.54 18.78 3.98
C LYS A 114 -0.80 18.88 2.65
N SER A 115 -0.33 17.75 2.12
CA SER A 115 0.34 17.67 0.82
C SER A 115 -0.63 17.49 -0.35
N GLY A 116 -1.94 17.44 -0.09
CA GLY A 116 -2.98 17.24 -1.10
C GLY A 116 -3.09 15.82 -1.63
N PHE A 117 -2.49 14.84 -0.95
CA PHE A 117 -2.56 13.42 -1.32
C PHE A 117 -3.88 12.79 -0.90
N GLY A 118 -4.34 11.80 -1.65
CA GLY A 118 -5.39 10.91 -1.19
C GLY A 118 -4.93 10.10 0.02
N LEU A 119 -5.84 9.84 0.95
CA LEU A 119 -5.56 9.09 2.17
C LEU A 119 -5.99 7.64 2.02
N CYS A 120 -5.15 6.72 2.50
CA CYS A 120 -5.50 5.31 2.62
C CYS A 120 -5.29 4.86 4.06
N VAL A 121 -6.34 4.32 4.65
CA VAL A 121 -6.35 3.75 6.00
C VAL A 121 -6.36 2.24 5.88
N GLY A 122 -5.44 1.58 6.57
CA GLY A 122 -5.35 0.13 6.61
C GLY A 122 -6.12 -0.47 7.79
N ASP A 123 -6.49 -1.72 7.63
CA ASP A 123 -7.03 -2.59 8.66
C ASP A 123 -5.96 -3.56 9.15
N GLY A 124 -6.07 -4.03 10.39
CA GLY A 124 -5.09 -4.92 10.98
C GLY A 124 -5.57 -5.61 12.25
N CYS A 125 -4.68 -6.39 12.85
CA CYS A 125 -4.87 -7.01 14.15
C CYS A 125 -3.95 -6.34 15.18
N PRO A 126 -4.45 -5.96 16.36
CA PRO A 126 -5.85 -6.05 16.81
C PRO A 126 -6.80 -5.07 16.09
N ASP A 127 -8.10 -5.23 16.33
CA ASP A 127 -9.18 -4.50 15.66
C ASP A 127 -9.10 -2.97 15.87
N GLU A 128 -8.49 -2.53 16.96
CA GLU A 128 -8.24 -1.13 17.30
C GLU A 128 -7.41 -0.40 16.25
N LYS A 129 -6.61 -1.09 15.44
CA LYS A 129 -5.81 -0.47 14.37
C LYS A 129 -6.67 0.26 13.36
N LEU A 130 -7.81 -0.31 12.98
CA LEU A 130 -8.78 0.35 12.10
C LEU A 130 -9.41 1.56 12.79
N ALA A 131 -9.76 1.43 14.07
CA ALA A 131 -10.33 2.51 14.87
C ALA A 131 -9.34 3.70 15.04
N PHE A 132 -8.06 3.44 15.24
CA PHE A 132 -7.04 4.50 15.30
C PHE A 132 -6.92 5.26 13.98
N GLY A 133 -6.95 4.55 12.85
CA GLY A 133 -6.96 5.16 11.54
C GLY A 133 -8.20 6.03 11.30
N LEU A 134 -9.39 5.53 11.64
CA LEU A 134 -10.65 6.29 11.57
C LEU A 134 -10.60 7.54 12.46
N LYS A 135 -10.19 7.39 13.72
CA LYS A 135 -10.03 8.51 14.66
C LYS A 135 -9.05 9.56 14.15
N ALA A 136 -7.98 9.15 13.50
CA ALA A 136 -7.03 10.08 12.89
C ALA A 136 -7.65 10.87 11.75
N ILE A 137 -8.46 10.25 10.87
CA ILE A 137 -9.21 10.95 9.82
C ILE A 137 -10.16 11.97 10.43
N GLN A 138 -10.91 11.60 11.48
CA GLN A 138 -11.87 12.48 12.15
C GLN A 138 -11.22 13.69 12.86
N LYS A 139 -9.94 13.56 13.26
CA LYS A 139 -9.17 14.66 13.86
C LYS A 139 -8.61 15.65 12.84
N ILE A 140 -8.65 15.35 11.54
CA ILE A 140 -8.16 16.26 10.50
C ILE A 140 -9.17 17.40 10.33
N GLU A 141 -8.76 18.63 10.65
CA GLU A 141 -9.62 19.82 10.63
C GLU A 141 -10.22 20.12 9.24
N CYS A 142 -9.39 20.02 8.19
CA CYS A 142 -9.86 20.17 6.81
C CYS A 142 -10.20 18.82 6.23
N ARG A 143 -11.47 18.60 5.85
CA ARG A 143 -11.90 17.32 5.24
C ARG A 143 -10.95 16.92 4.12
N PRO A 144 -10.39 15.71 4.17
CA PRO A 144 -9.54 15.21 3.11
C PRO A 144 -10.28 15.14 1.78
N LYS A 145 -9.60 15.42 0.67
CA LYS A 145 -10.18 15.35 -0.68
C LYS A 145 -10.66 13.95 -1.04
N SER A 146 -9.99 12.93 -0.53
CA SER A 146 -10.28 11.53 -0.86
C SER A 146 -9.74 10.59 0.20
N VAL A 147 -10.61 9.77 0.78
CA VAL A 147 -10.29 8.78 1.82
C VAL A 147 -10.69 7.37 1.37
N ALA A 148 -9.75 6.44 1.42
CA ALA A 148 -9.97 5.03 1.14
C ALA A 148 -9.68 4.19 2.39
N PHE A 149 -10.58 3.29 2.75
CA PHE A 149 -10.36 2.30 3.81
C PHE A 149 -10.13 0.93 3.18
N PHE A 150 -9.05 0.25 3.56
CA PHE A 150 -8.68 -1.07 3.07
C PHE A 150 -8.86 -2.10 4.18
N LEU A 151 -9.89 -2.94 4.02
CA LEU A 151 -10.30 -3.93 4.99
C LEU A 151 -9.66 -5.29 4.68
N LYS A 152 -9.32 -6.03 5.74
CA LYS A 152 -8.82 -7.39 5.61
C LYS A 152 -9.95 -8.36 5.24
N PRO A 153 -9.67 -9.45 4.50
CA PRO A 153 -10.69 -10.39 4.05
C PRO A 153 -11.13 -11.32 5.21
N TYR A 154 -11.70 -10.72 6.26
CA TYR A 154 -12.33 -11.45 7.36
C TYR A 154 -13.55 -12.27 6.90
N PRO A 155 -14.08 -13.19 7.73
CA PRO A 155 -15.38 -13.79 7.50
C PRO A 155 -16.44 -12.74 7.16
N GLN A 156 -17.34 -13.07 6.22
CA GLN A 156 -18.20 -12.11 5.53
C GLN A 156 -18.98 -11.18 6.49
N LYS A 157 -19.58 -11.76 7.54
CA LYS A 157 -20.31 -10.96 8.55
C LYS A 157 -19.43 -9.87 9.18
N LYS A 158 -18.24 -10.25 9.66
CA LYS A 158 -17.30 -9.29 10.28
C LYS A 158 -16.85 -8.23 9.28
N LEU A 159 -16.72 -8.60 8.01
CA LEU A 159 -16.30 -7.68 6.96
C LEU A 159 -17.38 -6.63 6.67
N LEU A 160 -18.65 -7.01 6.60
CA LEU A 160 -19.77 -6.07 6.46
C LEU A 160 -19.88 -5.13 7.67
N GLU A 161 -19.76 -5.65 8.90
CA GLU A 161 -19.70 -4.81 10.12
C GLU A 161 -18.57 -3.77 10.06
N ARG A 162 -17.40 -4.11 9.47
CA ARG A 162 -16.30 -3.18 9.27
C ARG A 162 -16.58 -2.13 8.20
N VAL A 163 -17.27 -2.51 7.12
CA VAL A 163 -17.75 -1.54 6.12
C VAL A 163 -18.66 -0.52 6.79
N ASP A 164 -19.64 -0.97 7.58
CA ASP A 164 -20.58 -0.09 8.30
C ASP A 164 -19.83 0.85 9.27
N PHE A 165 -18.80 0.34 9.92
CA PHE A 165 -18.01 1.12 10.86
C PHE A 165 -17.26 2.30 10.21
N VAL A 166 -16.80 2.18 8.95
CA VAL A 166 -15.94 3.18 8.32
C VAL A 166 -16.62 3.99 7.20
N GLN A 167 -17.71 3.49 6.59
CA GLN A 167 -18.24 4.04 5.33
C GLN A 167 -18.66 5.51 5.42
N ALA A 168 -19.12 6.00 6.59
CA ALA A 168 -19.46 7.41 6.77
C ALA A 168 -18.28 8.38 6.56
N ASN A 169 -17.05 7.89 6.70
CA ASN A 169 -15.80 8.67 6.55
C ASN A 169 -15.01 8.26 5.29
N ALA A 170 -15.57 7.41 4.44
CA ALA A 170 -14.92 6.86 3.26
C ALA A 170 -15.49 7.47 1.96
N ASP A 171 -14.63 7.63 0.97
CA ASP A 171 -15.01 7.80 -0.44
C ASP A 171 -14.83 6.47 -1.20
N PHE A 172 -13.92 5.62 -0.70
CA PHE A 172 -13.63 4.30 -1.25
C PHE A 172 -13.57 3.25 -0.15
N ILE A 173 -14.14 2.08 -0.43
CA ILE A 173 -14.01 0.88 0.39
C ILE A 173 -13.25 -0.17 -0.41
N GLY A 174 -12.12 -0.61 0.11
CA GLY A 174 -11.26 -1.60 -0.52
C GLY A 174 -11.14 -2.88 0.28
N ILE A 175 -11.07 -4.00 -0.43
CA ILE A 175 -10.78 -5.31 0.16
C ILE A 175 -9.38 -5.75 -0.23
N ASP A 176 -8.57 -6.03 0.77
CA ASP A 176 -7.17 -6.44 0.66
C ASP A 176 -7.09 -7.96 0.43
N ILE A 177 -7.40 -8.40 -0.79
CA ILE A 177 -7.64 -9.81 -1.12
C ILE A 177 -6.40 -10.69 -0.96
N ASP A 178 -5.19 -10.14 -1.00
CA ASP A 178 -3.92 -10.85 -0.88
C ASP A 178 -3.48 -11.07 0.57
N SER A 179 -4.10 -10.39 1.52
CA SER A 179 -3.59 -10.36 2.89
C SER A 179 -3.73 -11.67 3.66
N PHE A 180 -4.57 -12.60 3.21
CA PHE A 180 -4.63 -13.95 3.81
C PHE A 180 -3.36 -14.77 3.55
N ASN A 181 -2.55 -14.41 2.56
CA ASN A 181 -1.27 -15.03 2.23
C ASN A 181 -0.09 -14.47 3.04
N ILE A 182 -0.30 -13.43 3.83
CA ILE A 182 0.78 -12.81 4.60
C ILE A 182 1.00 -13.59 5.89
N ALA A 183 2.21 -14.10 6.09
CA ALA A 183 2.57 -14.94 7.22
C ALA A 183 2.22 -14.31 8.59
N THR A 184 2.35 -12.99 8.71
CA THR A 184 2.04 -12.26 9.93
C THR A 184 0.56 -12.24 10.29
N MET A 185 -0.32 -12.38 9.30
CA MET A 185 -1.77 -12.32 9.53
C MET A 185 -2.38 -13.71 9.70
N ARG A 186 -1.83 -14.74 9.03
CA ARG A 186 -2.39 -16.11 9.03
C ARG A 186 -2.57 -16.71 10.41
N ASN A 187 -1.68 -16.39 11.35
CA ASN A 187 -1.66 -16.97 12.69
C ASN A 187 -2.33 -16.08 13.76
N LEU A 188 -2.78 -14.89 13.39
CA LEU A 188 -3.34 -13.92 14.33
C LEU A 188 -4.85 -13.80 14.20
N VAL A 189 -5.39 -13.96 13.02
CA VAL A 189 -6.81 -13.75 12.72
C VAL A 189 -7.28 -14.74 11.66
N ASN A 190 -8.57 -15.04 11.69
CA ASN A 190 -9.21 -15.82 10.64
C ASN A 190 -9.45 -14.92 9.43
N LEU A 191 -8.75 -15.20 8.31
CA LEU A 191 -8.92 -14.55 7.02
C LEU A 191 -9.33 -15.59 5.98
N GLU A 192 -10.15 -15.19 5.03
CA GLU A 192 -10.72 -16.06 4.01
C GLU A 192 -10.39 -15.56 2.61
N LYS A 193 -10.10 -16.48 1.69
CA LYS A 193 -10.06 -16.13 0.26
C LYS A 193 -11.47 -15.70 -0.16
N LYS A 194 -11.59 -14.54 -0.79
CA LYS A 194 -12.88 -14.01 -1.23
C LYS A 194 -13.22 -14.46 -2.64
N SER A 195 -14.44 -14.95 -2.82
CA SER A 195 -15.01 -15.23 -4.14
C SER A 195 -15.56 -13.95 -4.78
N ALA A 196 -15.94 -14.04 -6.06
CA ALA A 196 -16.59 -12.93 -6.76
C ALA A 196 -17.92 -12.56 -6.09
N GLU A 197 -18.69 -13.55 -5.65
CA GLU A 197 -19.98 -13.37 -4.98
C GLU A 197 -19.79 -12.62 -3.64
N ASN A 198 -18.77 -12.98 -2.85
CA ASN A 198 -18.46 -12.29 -1.61
C ASN A 198 -18.11 -10.82 -1.85
N LEU A 199 -17.29 -10.54 -2.88
CA LEU A 199 -16.92 -9.17 -3.22
C LEU A 199 -18.09 -8.35 -3.79
N LEU A 200 -18.96 -8.96 -4.59
CA LEU A 200 -20.18 -8.33 -5.09
C LEU A 200 -21.16 -7.98 -3.96
N GLU A 201 -21.30 -8.87 -2.97
CA GLU A 201 -22.12 -8.58 -1.78
C GLU A 201 -21.60 -7.33 -1.06
N ILE A 202 -20.27 -7.21 -0.84
CA ILE A 202 -19.69 -6.04 -0.20
C ILE A 202 -19.86 -4.79 -1.07
N LYS A 203 -19.61 -4.89 -2.37
CA LYS A 203 -19.79 -3.80 -3.32
C LYS A 203 -21.22 -3.26 -3.31
N ASN A 204 -22.22 -4.14 -3.18
CA ASN A 204 -23.64 -3.77 -3.14
C ASN A 204 -24.10 -3.31 -1.75
N HIS A 205 -23.32 -3.56 -0.70
CA HIS A 205 -23.63 -3.17 0.67
C HIS A 205 -23.32 -1.69 0.97
N THR A 206 -22.54 -1.02 0.13
CA THR A 206 -22.15 0.38 0.32
C THR A 206 -22.38 1.19 -0.95
N ASP A 207 -22.61 2.49 -0.80
CA ASP A 207 -22.67 3.47 -1.90
C ASP A 207 -21.28 4.02 -2.29
N LYS A 208 -20.22 3.58 -1.61
CA LYS A 208 -18.85 4.04 -1.85
C LYS A 208 -18.24 3.35 -3.06
N LYS A 209 -17.26 4.00 -3.68
CA LYS A 209 -16.48 3.37 -4.75
C LYS A 209 -15.77 2.14 -4.23
N PHE A 210 -15.89 1.04 -4.94
CA PHE A 210 -15.36 -0.26 -4.52
C PHE A 210 -13.97 -0.52 -5.11
N VAL A 211 -13.02 -0.94 -4.25
CA VAL A 211 -11.63 -1.22 -4.63
C VAL A 211 -11.28 -2.68 -4.37
N ILE A 212 -10.70 -3.37 -5.35
CA ILE A 212 -10.03 -4.65 -5.10
C ILE A 212 -8.53 -4.38 -5.01
N LYS A 213 -7.97 -4.54 -3.81
CA LYS A 213 -6.53 -4.38 -3.55
C LYS A 213 -5.84 -5.74 -3.45
N GLY A 214 -4.62 -5.81 -3.97
CA GLY A 214 -3.81 -7.03 -3.96
C GLY A 214 -3.89 -7.81 -5.28
N VAL A 215 -4.31 -7.15 -6.36
CA VAL A 215 -4.37 -7.75 -7.70
C VAL A 215 -2.96 -7.92 -8.23
N PHE A 216 -2.53 -9.18 -8.40
CA PHE A 216 -1.15 -9.49 -8.80
C PHE A 216 -1.00 -10.82 -9.58
N THR A 217 -2.08 -11.56 -9.78
CA THR A 217 -2.08 -12.85 -10.50
C THR A 217 -3.11 -12.87 -11.61
N SER A 218 -3.03 -13.87 -12.50
CA SER A 218 -4.06 -14.11 -13.53
C SER A 218 -5.42 -14.45 -12.91
N GLU A 219 -5.44 -15.16 -11.78
CA GLU A 219 -6.68 -15.44 -11.04
C GLU A 219 -7.35 -14.16 -10.54
N ASP A 220 -6.54 -13.18 -10.08
CA ASP A 220 -7.07 -11.90 -9.64
C ASP A 220 -7.65 -11.09 -10.80
N ILE A 221 -7.08 -11.19 -12.01
CA ILE A 221 -7.65 -10.57 -13.22
C ILE A 221 -9.03 -11.17 -13.53
N GLU A 222 -9.18 -12.48 -13.43
CA GLU A 222 -10.49 -13.13 -13.63
C GLU A 222 -11.50 -12.71 -12.54
N LEU A 223 -11.05 -12.50 -11.32
CA LEU A 223 -11.88 -11.97 -10.24
C LEU A 223 -12.33 -10.53 -10.56
N VAL A 224 -11.42 -9.68 -11.03
CA VAL A 224 -11.70 -8.30 -11.47
C VAL A 224 -12.73 -8.28 -12.60
N ARG A 225 -12.62 -9.16 -13.59
CA ARG A 225 -13.59 -9.28 -14.70
C ARG A 225 -15.01 -9.59 -14.23
N LYS A 226 -15.13 -10.44 -13.21
CA LYS A 226 -16.45 -10.83 -12.64
C LYS A 226 -17.06 -9.74 -11.79
N VAL A 227 -16.25 -9.08 -10.96
CA VAL A 227 -16.71 -8.08 -9.97
C VAL A 227 -16.86 -6.69 -10.58
N LYS A 228 -16.01 -6.34 -11.56
CA LYS A 228 -15.93 -5.01 -12.17
C LYS A 228 -15.89 -3.91 -11.11
N PRO A 229 -14.84 -3.85 -10.27
CA PRO A 229 -14.71 -2.82 -9.25
C PRO A 229 -14.54 -1.44 -9.88
N ASP A 230 -14.79 -0.37 -9.11
CA ASP A 230 -14.47 0.99 -9.56
C ASP A 230 -12.97 1.18 -9.71
N VAL A 231 -12.19 0.58 -8.82
CA VAL A 231 -10.73 0.67 -8.79
C VAL A 231 -10.10 -0.70 -8.67
N VAL A 232 -9.10 -0.95 -9.49
CA VAL A 232 -8.15 -2.05 -9.31
C VAL A 232 -6.87 -1.51 -8.68
N TYR A 233 -6.47 -2.07 -7.55
CA TYR A 233 -5.23 -1.69 -6.89
C TYR A 233 -4.19 -2.82 -7.03
N ILE A 234 -3.26 -2.63 -7.96
CA ILE A 234 -2.13 -3.53 -8.20
C ILE A 234 -1.17 -3.44 -7.01
N SER A 235 -1.02 -4.55 -6.31
CA SER A 235 -0.17 -4.64 -5.13
C SER A 235 0.25 -6.10 -4.90
N ASN A 236 1.47 -6.30 -4.44
CA ASN A 236 1.95 -7.56 -3.87
C ASN A 236 2.36 -7.38 -2.40
N HIS A 237 1.68 -6.45 -1.72
CA HIS A 237 1.90 -6.10 -0.31
C HIS A 237 3.34 -5.69 -0.01
N GLY A 238 3.93 -4.93 -0.93
CA GLY A 238 5.32 -4.49 -0.83
C GLY A 238 6.34 -5.62 -0.94
N GLY A 239 5.98 -6.68 -1.68
CA GLY A 239 6.79 -7.86 -1.91
C GLY A 239 6.58 -8.98 -0.87
N ARG A 240 5.57 -8.84 0.02
CA ARG A 240 5.24 -9.87 1.03
C ARG A 240 4.39 -11.02 0.50
N VAL A 241 3.78 -10.87 -0.66
CA VAL A 241 3.02 -11.91 -1.34
C VAL A 241 3.91 -12.57 -2.38
N GLU A 242 4.05 -13.89 -2.28
CA GLU A 242 4.97 -14.69 -3.11
C GLU A 242 4.25 -15.71 -4.00
N THR A 243 2.93 -15.60 -4.14
CA THR A 243 2.12 -16.47 -5.01
C THR A 243 2.48 -16.34 -6.50
N ARG A 244 3.00 -15.17 -6.89
CA ARG A 244 3.62 -14.90 -8.19
C ARG A 244 4.98 -14.25 -7.94
N VAL A 245 6.01 -14.66 -8.67
CA VAL A 245 7.30 -13.98 -8.68
C VAL A 245 7.26 -12.86 -9.71
N GLY A 246 7.54 -11.62 -9.30
CA GLY A 246 7.55 -10.46 -10.19
C GLY A 246 7.41 -9.14 -9.43
N SER A 247 7.49 -8.03 -10.14
CA SER A 247 7.24 -6.70 -9.63
C SER A 247 5.84 -6.21 -9.97
N THR A 248 5.32 -5.27 -9.18
CA THR A 248 4.07 -4.57 -9.53
C THR A 248 4.23 -3.69 -10.76
N ALA A 249 5.44 -3.22 -11.05
CA ALA A 249 5.78 -2.49 -12.27
C ALA A 249 5.57 -3.36 -13.52
N GLU A 250 6.15 -4.57 -13.52
CA GLU A 250 5.98 -5.55 -14.59
C GLU A 250 4.51 -5.94 -14.78
N PHE A 251 3.82 -6.21 -13.66
CA PHE A 251 2.40 -6.58 -13.70
C PHE A 251 1.53 -5.45 -14.29
N LEU A 252 1.79 -4.19 -13.92
CA LEU A 252 1.12 -3.04 -14.54
C LEU A 252 1.37 -2.99 -16.04
N TYR A 253 2.64 -3.08 -16.47
CA TYR A 253 3.02 -3.05 -17.88
C TYR A 253 2.29 -4.11 -18.73
N GLU A 254 2.24 -5.34 -18.21
CA GLU A 254 1.62 -6.46 -18.91
C GLU A 254 0.10 -6.39 -18.94
N ASN A 255 -0.54 -5.81 -17.92
CA ASN A 255 -1.96 -6.01 -17.67
C ASN A 255 -2.81 -4.72 -17.62
N ALA A 256 -2.20 -3.52 -17.71
CA ALA A 256 -2.94 -2.26 -17.57
C ALA A 256 -4.13 -2.17 -18.55
N LYS A 257 -3.92 -2.56 -19.81
CA LYS A 257 -4.99 -2.51 -20.83
C LYS A 257 -6.19 -3.35 -20.46
N ILE A 258 -5.97 -4.62 -20.10
CA ILE A 258 -7.07 -5.53 -19.76
C ILE A 258 -7.77 -5.15 -18.44
N LEU A 259 -7.02 -4.60 -17.49
CA LEU A 259 -7.59 -4.12 -16.23
C LEU A 259 -8.48 -2.89 -16.47
N LYS A 260 -8.04 -1.96 -17.34
CA LYS A 260 -8.82 -0.76 -17.70
C LYS A 260 -10.16 -1.06 -18.39
N GLU A 261 -10.29 -2.18 -19.06
CA GLU A 261 -11.55 -2.64 -19.62
C GLU A 261 -12.58 -3.04 -18.54
N ASN A 262 -12.14 -3.22 -17.29
CA ASN A 262 -12.92 -3.77 -16.19
C ASN A 262 -12.98 -2.89 -14.93
N CYS A 263 -12.37 -1.71 -14.96
CA CYS A 263 -12.41 -0.73 -13.87
C CYS A 263 -12.27 0.70 -14.40
N SER A 264 -12.64 1.68 -13.58
CA SER A 264 -12.47 3.10 -13.90
C SER A 264 -11.06 3.60 -13.64
N GLU A 265 -10.42 3.12 -12.58
CA GLU A 265 -9.08 3.55 -12.17
C GLU A 265 -8.18 2.35 -11.86
N ILE A 266 -6.89 2.49 -12.18
CA ILE A 266 -5.82 1.58 -11.74
C ILE A 266 -4.93 2.34 -10.76
N TRP A 267 -4.81 1.80 -9.55
CA TRP A 267 -3.86 2.26 -8.54
C TRP A 267 -2.72 1.26 -8.42
N VAL A 268 -1.51 1.75 -8.09
CA VAL A 268 -0.34 0.87 -7.97
C VAL A 268 0.56 1.27 -6.82
N ASP A 269 1.13 0.28 -6.13
CA ASP A 269 2.22 0.44 -5.18
C ASP A 269 3.39 -0.51 -5.47
N GLY A 270 4.37 -0.52 -4.58
CA GLY A 270 5.50 -1.44 -4.62
C GLY A 270 6.75 -0.85 -5.27
N GLY A 271 7.77 -0.61 -4.47
CA GLY A 271 9.11 -0.21 -4.95
C GLY A 271 9.29 1.24 -5.38
N ILE A 272 8.25 2.04 -5.46
CA ILE A 272 8.28 3.44 -5.92
C ILE A 272 9.01 4.33 -4.90
N ARG A 273 10.02 5.09 -5.35
CA ARG A 273 10.88 5.92 -4.50
C ARG A 273 11.10 7.34 -5.03
N THR A 274 11.07 7.53 -6.35
CA THR A 274 11.49 8.77 -7.01
C THR A 274 10.37 9.35 -7.86
N LYS A 275 10.50 10.63 -8.24
CA LYS A 275 9.62 11.28 -9.22
C LYS A 275 9.58 10.49 -10.54
N LYS A 276 10.73 10.01 -10.99
CA LYS A 276 10.84 9.20 -12.21
C LYS A 276 10.05 7.89 -12.13
N ASP A 277 10.07 7.21 -10.98
CA ASP A 277 9.27 6.00 -10.79
C ASP A 277 7.77 6.31 -10.88
N ILE A 278 7.33 7.42 -10.27
CA ILE A 278 5.94 7.89 -10.33
C ILE A 278 5.54 8.19 -11.78
N GLN A 279 6.36 8.94 -12.49
CA GLN A 279 6.13 9.28 -13.91
C GLN A 279 6.05 8.02 -14.77
N THR A 280 6.93 7.04 -14.52
CA THR A 280 6.92 5.76 -15.22
C THR A 280 5.62 4.99 -14.94
N ALA A 281 5.16 4.94 -13.70
CA ALA A 281 3.90 4.28 -13.34
C ALA A 281 2.70 4.93 -14.04
N LEU A 282 2.63 6.27 -14.04
CA LEU A 282 1.58 7.02 -14.72
C LEU A 282 1.61 6.81 -16.25
N PHE A 283 2.79 6.77 -16.85
CA PHE A 283 2.97 6.52 -18.29
C PHE A 283 2.42 5.14 -18.69
N TYR A 284 2.65 4.13 -17.88
CA TYR A 284 2.19 2.76 -18.15
C TYR A 284 0.76 2.48 -17.68
N GLY A 285 -0.02 3.51 -17.34
CA GLY A 285 -1.46 3.42 -17.20
C GLY A 285 -1.98 3.40 -15.76
N ALA A 286 -1.14 3.68 -14.75
CA ALA A 286 -1.64 3.95 -13.42
C ALA A 286 -2.36 5.32 -13.38
N ASP A 287 -3.54 5.37 -12.77
CA ASP A 287 -4.26 6.63 -12.52
C ASP A 287 -3.78 7.27 -11.22
N GLN A 288 -3.42 6.46 -10.24
CA GLN A 288 -2.85 6.92 -8.97
C GLN A 288 -1.70 6.02 -8.53
N VAL A 289 -0.74 6.65 -7.88
CA VAL A 289 0.47 6.01 -7.35
C VAL A 289 0.45 6.09 -5.83
N ILE A 290 0.70 4.95 -5.17
CA ILE A 290 0.60 4.85 -3.73
C ILE A 290 1.98 4.66 -3.13
N LEU A 291 2.30 5.54 -2.18
CA LEU A 291 3.58 5.57 -1.48
C LEU A 291 3.38 5.19 -0.02
N ALA A 292 4.05 4.13 0.43
CA ALA A 292 4.02 3.73 1.84
C ALA A 292 5.35 4.04 2.55
N ARG A 293 6.36 3.20 2.35
CA ARG A 293 7.63 3.27 3.07
C ARG A 293 8.34 4.63 2.98
N PRO A 294 8.43 5.31 1.83
CA PRO A 294 9.04 6.64 1.76
C PRO A 294 8.31 7.67 2.63
N LEU A 295 6.97 7.63 2.65
CA LEU A 295 6.16 8.55 3.47
C LEU A 295 6.23 8.20 4.96
N ILE A 296 6.27 6.90 5.32
CA ILE A 296 6.52 6.46 6.69
C ILE A 296 7.84 7.05 7.19
N ARG A 297 8.89 6.89 6.39
CA ARG A 297 10.22 7.41 6.71
C ARG A 297 10.21 8.92 6.87
N ALA A 298 9.65 9.62 5.90
CA ALA A 298 9.58 11.06 5.91
C ALA A 298 8.76 11.60 7.11
N THR A 299 7.73 10.86 7.55
CA THR A 299 6.97 11.18 8.76
C THR A 299 7.82 10.95 10.01
N PHE A 300 8.48 9.81 10.11
CA PHE A 300 9.30 9.46 11.27
C PHE A 300 10.47 10.43 11.48
N ASP A 301 11.12 10.86 10.40
CA ASP A 301 12.26 11.77 10.42
C ASP A 301 11.87 13.27 10.44
N ASN A 302 10.58 13.60 10.39
CA ASN A 302 10.08 14.97 10.29
C ASN A 302 10.54 15.74 9.03
N VAL A 303 10.81 15.02 7.92
CA VAL A 303 11.25 15.60 6.63
C VAL A 303 10.20 15.44 5.53
N TYR A 304 8.92 15.31 5.91
CA TYR A 304 7.83 14.99 4.98
C TYR A 304 7.70 16.02 3.85
N GLN A 305 7.72 17.30 4.16
CA GLN A 305 7.57 18.37 3.17
C GLN A 305 8.75 18.44 2.19
N GLU A 306 9.95 18.13 2.66
CA GLU A 306 11.15 18.05 1.81
C GLU A 306 11.05 16.87 0.85
N PHE A 307 10.59 15.72 1.34
CA PHE A 307 10.36 14.55 0.49
C PHE A 307 9.29 14.83 -0.57
N VAL A 308 8.16 15.46 -0.20
CA VAL A 308 7.09 15.82 -1.14
C VAL A 308 7.61 16.75 -2.23
N LYS A 309 8.40 17.76 -1.88
CA LYS A 309 9.04 18.64 -2.89
C LYS A 309 9.87 17.87 -3.90
N LYS A 310 10.66 16.88 -3.47
CA LYS A 310 11.52 16.06 -4.37
C LYS A 310 10.73 15.20 -5.35
N ILE A 311 9.53 14.77 -4.99
CA ILE A 311 8.74 13.88 -5.85
C ILE A 311 7.73 14.62 -6.73
N ILE A 312 7.41 15.89 -6.42
CA ILE A 312 6.47 16.70 -7.21
C ILE A 312 7.23 17.69 -8.09
N PHE A 313 8.17 18.43 -7.55
CA PHE A 313 8.96 19.46 -8.24
C PHE A 313 10.34 18.95 -8.67
#